data_ce8ecda8c7ac0e9d642584796be2deda
#
_entry.id   ce8ecda8c7ac0e9d642584796be2deda
#
_cell.length_a   1.000
_cell.length_b   1.000
_cell.length_c   1.000
_cell.angle_alpha   90.00
_cell.angle_beta   90.00
_cell.angle_gamma   90.00
#
_symmetry.space_group_name_H-M   'P 1'
#
loop_
_entity.id
_entity.type
_entity.pdbx_description
1 polymer ?
#
loop_
_entity_poly.entity_id
_entity_poly.type
_entity_poly.pdbx_seq_one_letter_code
_entity_poly.pdbx_strand_id
1 'polypeptide(L)'
;MTGLLRRLFSTYALTLLICASLSAADLESAKRAYDQKDYATALKEFTPLANQGKAEAQLYLGKMYMVGQGVLKDPDQAIKWFKASAVQGNADAQFFLGAMYLLPHRDIPEGVKWLRLSAEQGQQDAQLLLGKSYLQDDKALPRDPVQAEMWLRLAAKNNLDFYQTELLAAEGQMTPEQIAKGKALAAAWKPKIATASTGKTTQLEQKN
;
A
#
# COMPACT_ATOMS: atom_id res chain seq x y z
N MET A 1 13.25 -34.24 -33.84
CA MET A 1 13.19 -33.77 -32.41
C MET A 1 12.41 -32.50 -32.17
N THR A 2 11.88 -31.79 -33.16
CA THR A 2 11.22 -30.49 -33.01
C THR A 2 9.72 -30.53 -32.65
N GLY A 3 9.02 -31.65 -32.92
CA GLY A 3 7.58 -31.74 -32.68
C GLY A 3 7.20 -32.05 -31.23
N LEU A 4 8.03 -32.79 -30.49
CA LEU A 4 7.77 -33.16 -29.11
C LEU A 4 7.96 -31.98 -28.15
N LEU A 5 9.00 -31.19 -28.39
CA LEU A 5 9.27 -29.95 -27.64
C LEU A 5 8.13 -28.91 -27.81
N ARG A 6 7.60 -28.72 -29.02
CA ARG A 6 6.47 -27.82 -29.27
C ARG A 6 5.19 -28.25 -28.53
N ARG A 7 4.92 -29.55 -28.45
CA ARG A 7 3.76 -30.09 -27.73
C ARG A 7 3.91 -29.94 -26.20
N LEU A 8 5.11 -30.14 -25.68
CA LEU A 8 5.41 -29.93 -24.24
C LEU A 8 5.29 -28.45 -23.83
N PHE A 9 5.80 -27.53 -24.65
CA PHE A 9 5.63 -26.08 -24.42
C PHE A 9 4.16 -25.64 -24.50
N SER A 10 3.37 -26.21 -25.42
CA SER A 10 1.94 -25.89 -25.55
C SER A 10 1.11 -26.39 -24.37
N THR A 11 1.41 -27.59 -23.85
CA THR A 11 0.70 -28.14 -22.66
C THR A 11 1.09 -27.39 -21.39
N TYR A 12 2.37 -27.01 -21.23
CA TYR A 12 2.82 -26.21 -20.09
C TYR A 12 2.23 -24.79 -20.10
N ALA A 13 2.15 -24.15 -21.26
CA ALA A 13 1.52 -22.84 -21.38
C ALA A 13 0.00 -22.90 -21.11
N LEU A 14 -0.67 -23.96 -21.56
CA LEU A 14 -2.10 -24.14 -21.32
C LEU A 14 -2.41 -24.43 -19.83
N THR A 15 -1.59 -25.25 -19.15
CA THR A 15 -1.75 -25.51 -17.71
C THR A 15 -1.48 -24.28 -16.88
N LEU A 16 -0.48 -23.46 -17.23
CA LEU A 16 -0.21 -22.17 -16.56
C LEU A 16 -1.37 -21.17 -16.74
N LEU A 17 -1.96 -21.12 -17.93
CA LEU A 17 -3.13 -20.25 -18.18
C LEU A 17 -4.36 -20.69 -17.39
N ILE A 18 -4.61 -21.98 -17.30
CA ILE A 18 -5.75 -22.55 -16.53
C ILE A 18 -5.55 -22.30 -15.03
N CYS A 19 -4.35 -22.52 -14.50
CA CYS A 19 -4.04 -22.23 -13.10
C CYS A 19 -4.15 -20.74 -12.77
N ALA A 20 -3.75 -19.86 -13.67
CA ALA A 20 -3.86 -18.40 -13.47
C ALA A 20 -5.33 -17.93 -13.47
N SER A 21 -6.16 -18.48 -14.37
CA SER A 21 -7.59 -18.13 -14.43
C SER A 21 -8.37 -18.66 -13.23
N LEU A 22 -8.05 -19.86 -12.74
CA LEU A 22 -8.67 -20.42 -11.54
C LEU A 22 -8.33 -19.58 -10.30
N SER A 23 -7.07 -19.21 -10.13
CA SER A 23 -6.60 -18.38 -9.03
C SER A 23 -7.21 -16.97 -9.01
N ALA A 24 -7.53 -16.40 -10.18
CA ALA A 24 -8.21 -15.11 -10.26
C ALA A 24 -9.70 -15.23 -9.86
N ALA A 25 -10.37 -16.30 -10.28
CA ALA A 25 -11.76 -16.57 -9.89
C ALA A 25 -11.88 -16.78 -8.37
N ASP A 26 -10.92 -17.47 -7.76
CA ASP A 26 -10.88 -17.70 -6.32
C ASP A 26 -10.69 -16.39 -5.53
N LEU A 27 -9.85 -15.47 -6.03
CA LEU A 27 -9.64 -14.18 -5.39
C LEU A 27 -10.90 -13.29 -5.44
N GLU A 28 -11.60 -13.26 -6.55
CA GLU A 28 -12.86 -12.53 -6.69
C GLU A 28 -13.99 -13.14 -5.85
N SER A 29 -13.99 -14.48 -5.64
CA SER A 29 -14.90 -15.14 -4.71
C SER A 29 -14.65 -14.70 -3.28
N ALA A 30 -13.39 -14.74 -2.85
CA ALA A 30 -12.98 -14.29 -1.51
C ALA A 30 -13.35 -12.82 -1.23
N LYS A 31 -13.16 -11.93 -2.22
CA LYS A 31 -13.53 -10.52 -2.12
C LYS A 31 -15.04 -10.35 -1.98
N ARG A 32 -15.83 -11.05 -2.78
CA ARG A 32 -17.30 -11.01 -2.66
C ARG A 32 -17.77 -11.48 -1.28
N ALA A 33 -17.20 -12.55 -0.73
CA ALA A 33 -17.52 -13.02 0.62
C ALA A 33 -17.19 -11.94 1.67
N TYR A 34 -16.03 -11.27 1.52
CA TYR A 34 -15.63 -10.17 2.39
C TYR A 34 -16.60 -8.98 2.32
N ASP A 35 -16.99 -8.55 1.12
CA ASP A 35 -17.91 -7.44 0.90
C ASP A 35 -19.32 -7.74 1.43
N GLN A 36 -19.74 -9.00 1.37
CA GLN A 36 -20.98 -9.53 1.96
C GLN A 36 -20.89 -9.72 3.48
N LYS A 37 -19.73 -9.43 4.08
CA LYS A 37 -19.42 -9.64 5.51
C LYS A 37 -19.45 -11.09 5.95
N ASP A 38 -19.40 -12.04 5.02
CA ASP A 38 -19.15 -13.44 5.32
C ASP A 38 -17.64 -13.66 5.53
N TYR A 39 -17.18 -13.17 6.67
CA TYR A 39 -15.76 -13.19 7.00
C TYR A 39 -15.21 -14.61 7.24
N ALA A 40 -16.07 -15.55 7.59
CA ALA A 40 -15.66 -16.96 7.74
C ALA A 40 -15.27 -17.56 6.38
N THR A 41 -16.13 -17.39 5.38
CA THR A 41 -15.83 -17.81 4.00
C THR A 41 -14.66 -17.01 3.42
N ALA A 42 -14.62 -15.69 3.60
CA ALA A 42 -13.53 -14.85 3.13
C ALA A 42 -12.16 -15.30 3.70
N LEU A 43 -12.08 -15.56 4.99
CA LEU A 43 -10.87 -16.08 5.64
C LEU A 43 -10.41 -17.40 5.05
N LYS A 44 -11.36 -18.35 4.90
CA LYS A 44 -11.09 -19.68 4.33
C LYS A 44 -10.52 -19.58 2.91
N GLU A 45 -11.02 -18.64 2.10
CA GLU A 45 -10.60 -18.47 0.71
C GLU A 45 -9.34 -17.61 0.59
N PHE A 46 -9.19 -16.50 1.34
CA PHE A 46 -7.97 -15.70 1.30
C PHE A 46 -6.73 -16.42 1.82
N THR A 47 -6.86 -17.25 2.86
CA THR A 47 -5.71 -17.90 3.51
C THR A 47 -4.81 -18.67 2.53
N PRO A 48 -5.32 -19.60 1.70
CA PRO A 48 -4.49 -20.32 0.75
C PRO A 48 -3.88 -19.39 -0.32
N LEU A 49 -4.61 -18.37 -0.77
CA LEU A 49 -4.12 -17.41 -1.75
C LEU A 49 -2.98 -16.54 -1.20
N ALA A 50 -3.11 -16.11 0.05
CA ALA A 50 -2.07 -15.32 0.72
C ALA A 50 -0.80 -16.14 0.98
N ASN A 51 -0.96 -17.41 1.33
CA ASN A 51 0.16 -18.35 1.49
C ASN A 51 0.85 -18.66 0.15
N GLN A 52 0.15 -18.57 -0.97
CA GLN A 52 0.72 -18.62 -2.32
C GLN A 52 1.42 -17.30 -2.73
N GLY A 53 1.43 -16.29 -1.86
CA GLY A 53 2.09 -15.01 -2.10
C GLY A 53 1.24 -13.98 -2.86
N LYS A 54 -0.08 -14.20 -3.03
CA LYS A 54 -0.95 -13.21 -3.69
C LYS A 54 -1.06 -11.95 -2.86
N ALA A 55 -0.49 -10.85 -3.34
CA ALA A 55 -0.41 -9.58 -2.60
C ALA A 55 -1.79 -9.07 -2.15
N GLU A 56 -2.81 -9.17 -3.01
CA GLU A 56 -4.15 -8.71 -2.68
C GLU A 56 -4.80 -9.57 -1.58
N ALA A 57 -4.63 -10.90 -1.60
CA ALA A 57 -5.11 -11.78 -0.53
C ALA A 57 -4.39 -11.49 0.80
N GLN A 58 -3.09 -11.20 0.76
CA GLN A 58 -2.32 -10.78 1.93
C GLN A 58 -2.82 -9.45 2.50
N LEU A 59 -3.16 -8.48 1.64
CA LEU A 59 -3.79 -7.23 2.05
C LEU A 59 -5.10 -7.48 2.81
N TYR A 60 -5.99 -8.32 2.27
CA TYR A 60 -7.28 -8.62 2.92
C TYR A 60 -7.09 -9.37 4.25
N LEU A 61 -6.18 -10.34 4.34
CA LEU A 61 -5.85 -10.97 5.63
C LEU A 61 -5.33 -9.93 6.64
N GLY A 62 -4.46 -9.02 6.21
CA GLY A 62 -4.01 -7.92 7.07
C GLY A 62 -5.18 -7.10 7.62
N LYS A 63 -6.15 -6.72 6.78
CA LYS A 63 -7.37 -6.00 7.20
C LYS A 63 -8.20 -6.82 8.18
N MET A 64 -8.39 -8.11 7.91
CA MET A 64 -9.15 -9.00 8.78
C MET A 64 -8.54 -9.11 10.18
N TYR A 65 -7.22 -9.30 10.29
CA TYR A 65 -6.52 -9.33 11.57
C TYR A 65 -6.49 -7.96 12.27
N MET A 66 -6.39 -6.86 11.53
CA MET A 66 -6.36 -5.50 12.09
C MET A 66 -7.66 -5.16 12.82
N VAL A 67 -8.80 -5.60 12.30
CA VAL A 67 -10.14 -5.25 12.82
C VAL A 67 -10.73 -6.39 13.66
N GLY A 68 -10.34 -7.65 13.42
CA GLY A 68 -10.92 -8.84 14.05
C GLY A 68 -12.12 -9.38 13.28
N GLN A 69 -12.06 -9.39 11.95
CA GLN A 69 -13.11 -9.88 11.06
C GLN A 69 -12.90 -11.36 10.72
N GLY A 70 -13.72 -12.25 11.26
CA GLY A 70 -13.60 -13.69 11.07
C GLY A 70 -12.44 -14.35 11.82
N VAL A 71 -11.60 -13.53 12.48
CA VAL A 71 -10.45 -13.93 13.32
C VAL A 71 -10.41 -13.05 14.56
N LEU A 72 -9.68 -13.46 15.58
CA LEU A 72 -9.35 -12.57 16.70
C LEU A 72 -8.46 -11.43 16.18
N LYS A 73 -8.74 -10.21 16.68
CA LYS A 73 -7.91 -9.03 16.38
C LYS A 73 -6.47 -9.28 16.83
N ASP A 74 -5.54 -9.17 15.88
CA ASP A 74 -4.12 -9.36 16.12
C ASP A 74 -3.32 -8.36 15.27
N PRO A 75 -2.90 -7.21 15.86
CA PRO A 75 -2.13 -6.20 15.15
C PRO A 75 -0.78 -6.69 14.60
N ASP A 76 -0.15 -7.66 15.25
CA ASP A 76 1.16 -8.17 14.80
C ASP A 76 1.00 -9.11 13.60
N GLN A 77 -0.05 -9.92 13.56
CA GLN A 77 -0.43 -10.66 12.35
C GLN A 77 -0.84 -9.71 11.22
N ALA A 78 -1.57 -8.63 11.52
CA ALA A 78 -1.91 -7.62 10.53
C ALA A 78 -0.65 -7.01 9.90
N ILE A 79 0.33 -6.58 10.71
CA ILE A 79 1.62 -6.05 10.23
C ILE A 79 2.34 -7.08 9.36
N LYS A 80 2.38 -8.33 9.76
CA LYS A 80 3.03 -9.40 8.99
C LYS A 80 2.42 -9.53 7.60
N TRP A 81 1.10 -9.58 7.49
CA TRP A 81 0.40 -9.72 6.22
C TRP A 81 0.48 -8.46 5.37
N PHE A 82 0.32 -7.25 5.98
CA PHE A 82 0.54 -6.00 5.26
C PHE A 82 1.97 -5.89 4.73
N LYS A 83 2.98 -6.28 5.51
CA LYS A 83 4.38 -6.26 5.07
C LYS A 83 4.61 -7.21 3.88
N ALA A 84 4.04 -8.41 3.92
CA ALA A 84 4.13 -9.36 2.82
C ALA A 84 3.53 -8.82 1.51
N SER A 85 2.41 -8.09 1.60
CA SER A 85 1.78 -7.42 0.46
C SER A 85 2.54 -6.15 0.02
N ALA A 86 2.97 -5.33 0.97
CA ALA A 86 3.63 -4.04 0.73
C ALA A 86 4.97 -4.17 -0.01
N VAL A 87 5.75 -5.20 0.30
CA VAL A 87 7.03 -5.47 -0.40
C VAL A 87 6.83 -5.87 -1.86
N GLN A 88 5.64 -6.30 -2.23
CA GLN A 88 5.25 -6.59 -3.61
C GLN A 88 4.74 -5.34 -4.35
N GLY A 89 4.74 -4.17 -3.70
CA GLY A 89 4.33 -2.89 -4.29
C GLY A 89 2.86 -2.55 -4.12
N ASN A 90 2.07 -3.32 -3.37
CA ASN A 90 0.66 -3.00 -3.15
C ASN A 90 0.53 -1.69 -2.33
N ALA A 91 -0.03 -0.64 -2.94
CA ALA A 91 -0.11 0.69 -2.36
C ALA A 91 -0.97 0.75 -1.10
N ASP A 92 -2.11 0.03 -1.08
CA ASP A 92 -2.97 -0.01 0.10
C ASP A 92 -2.29 -0.71 1.28
N ALA A 93 -1.58 -1.82 1.02
CA ALA A 93 -0.83 -2.50 2.06
C ALA A 93 0.32 -1.64 2.60
N GLN A 94 0.99 -0.87 1.76
CA GLN A 94 2.00 0.11 2.16
C GLN A 94 1.39 1.21 3.04
N PHE A 95 0.20 1.69 2.69
CA PHE A 95 -0.55 2.66 3.51
C PHE A 95 -0.87 2.08 4.90
N PHE A 96 -1.53 0.90 4.96
CA PHE A 96 -1.88 0.29 6.24
C PHE A 96 -0.66 -0.01 7.10
N LEU A 97 0.40 -0.53 6.49
CA LEU A 97 1.65 -0.81 7.20
C LEU A 97 2.27 0.48 7.76
N GLY A 98 2.33 1.54 6.95
CA GLY A 98 2.82 2.84 7.35
C GLY A 98 2.00 3.43 8.50
N ALA A 99 0.67 3.41 8.38
CA ALA A 99 -0.24 3.88 9.43
C ALA A 99 -0.05 3.12 10.76
N MET A 100 0.14 1.81 10.71
CA MET A 100 0.39 1.01 11.91
C MET A 100 1.74 1.33 12.57
N TYR A 101 2.76 1.69 11.81
CA TYR A 101 4.05 2.13 12.36
C TYR A 101 4.03 3.55 12.94
N LEU A 102 3.05 4.38 12.58
CA LEU A 102 2.84 5.70 13.19
C LEU A 102 2.12 5.64 14.54
N LEU A 103 1.60 4.48 14.96
CA LEU A 103 0.98 4.33 16.28
C LEU A 103 2.02 4.54 17.39
N PRO A 104 1.59 5.01 18.60
CA PRO A 104 2.49 5.21 19.72
C PRO A 104 3.37 3.98 20.02
N HIS A 105 4.63 4.23 20.33
CA HIS A 105 5.66 3.22 20.63
C HIS A 105 6.07 2.32 19.45
N ARG A 106 5.75 2.71 18.23
CA ARG A 106 6.22 2.05 17.02
C ARG A 106 7.35 2.86 16.34
N ASP A 107 7.64 2.59 15.07
CA ASP A 107 8.78 3.15 14.33
C ASP A 107 8.29 4.21 13.35
N ILE A 108 8.30 5.50 13.77
CA ILE A 108 7.86 6.62 12.92
C ILE A 108 8.67 6.71 11.61
N PRO A 109 10.00 6.61 11.59
CA PRO A 109 10.77 6.61 10.35
C PRO A 109 10.35 5.51 9.36
N GLU A 110 10.14 4.29 9.85
CA GLU A 110 9.69 3.19 8.99
C GLU A 110 8.25 3.43 8.52
N GLY A 111 7.36 3.96 9.38
CA GLY A 111 6.00 4.35 9.00
C GLY A 111 5.97 5.38 7.87
N VAL A 112 6.74 6.45 8.01
CA VAL A 112 6.87 7.49 6.98
C VAL A 112 7.41 6.94 5.66
N LYS A 113 8.37 6.03 5.71
CA LYS A 113 8.92 5.37 4.52
C LYS A 113 7.83 4.59 3.76
N TRP A 114 7.03 3.79 4.44
CA TRP A 114 5.94 3.04 3.80
C TRP A 114 4.82 3.96 3.29
N LEU A 115 4.44 4.98 4.06
CA LEU A 115 3.48 5.98 3.60
C LEU A 115 3.96 6.71 2.35
N ARG A 116 5.26 7.06 2.27
CA ARG A 116 5.83 7.71 1.10
C ARG A 116 5.72 6.83 -0.14
N LEU A 117 6.06 5.54 -0.03
CA LEU A 117 5.94 4.58 -1.15
C LEU A 117 4.50 4.48 -1.65
N SER A 118 3.53 4.45 -0.74
CA SER A 118 2.10 4.42 -1.07
C SER A 118 1.63 5.75 -1.70
N ALA A 119 2.00 6.89 -1.10
CA ALA A 119 1.64 8.23 -1.57
C ALA A 119 2.21 8.52 -2.97
N GLU A 120 3.43 8.08 -3.24
CA GLU A 120 4.09 8.19 -4.55
C GLU A 120 3.38 7.38 -5.64
N GLN A 121 2.62 6.35 -5.30
CA GLN A 121 1.74 5.63 -6.21
C GLN A 121 0.37 6.30 -6.39
N GLY A 122 0.09 7.36 -5.64
CA GLY A 122 -1.17 8.12 -5.72
C GLY A 122 -2.25 7.65 -4.75
N GLN A 123 -1.92 6.81 -3.77
CA GLN A 123 -2.87 6.40 -2.75
C GLN A 123 -3.22 7.61 -1.87
N GLN A 124 -4.50 7.98 -1.88
CA GLN A 124 -5.00 9.26 -1.39
C GLN A 124 -4.88 9.40 0.14
N ASP A 125 -5.23 8.35 0.88
CA ASP A 125 -5.12 8.36 2.36
C ASP A 125 -3.66 8.39 2.82
N ALA A 126 -2.76 7.76 2.05
CA ALA A 126 -1.32 7.84 2.33
C ALA A 126 -0.78 9.25 2.09
N GLN A 127 -1.24 9.94 1.04
CA GLN A 127 -0.89 11.34 0.79
C GLN A 127 -1.38 12.24 1.93
N LEU A 128 -2.63 12.05 2.39
CA LEU A 128 -3.19 12.78 3.53
C LEU A 128 -2.36 12.54 4.79
N LEU A 129 -2.14 11.27 5.15
CA LEU A 129 -1.46 10.92 6.39
C LEU A 129 -0.01 11.37 6.40
N LEU A 130 0.69 11.24 5.27
CA LEU A 130 2.06 11.73 5.09
C LEU A 130 2.12 13.25 5.21
N GLY A 131 1.20 13.97 4.58
CA GLY A 131 1.10 15.43 4.69
C GLY A 131 0.86 15.89 6.13
N LYS A 132 -0.06 15.22 6.85
CA LYS A 132 -0.29 15.51 8.28
C LYS A 132 0.94 15.20 9.14
N SER A 133 1.69 14.16 8.82
CA SER A 133 2.91 13.81 9.55
C SER A 133 3.99 14.91 9.42
N TYR A 134 4.10 15.56 8.26
CA TYR A 134 5.02 16.68 8.07
C TYR A 134 4.62 17.97 8.81
N LEU A 135 3.40 18.09 9.33
CA LEU A 135 2.99 19.22 10.16
C LEU A 135 3.32 19.01 11.64
N GLN A 136 3.53 17.77 12.05
CA GLN A 136 3.91 17.45 13.41
C GLN A 136 5.39 17.78 13.63
N ASP A 137 5.71 18.26 14.82
CA ASP A 137 7.10 18.50 15.22
C ASP A 137 7.60 17.28 15.99
N ASP A 138 8.06 16.28 15.23
CA ASP A 138 8.60 15.04 15.80
C ASP A 138 10.11 14.94 15.49
N LYS A 139 10.88 14.46 16.50
CA LYS A 139 12.34 14.31 16.32
C LYS A 139 12.72 13.37 15.19
N ALA A 140 11.87 12.37 14.91
CA ALA A 140 12.10 11.39 13.87
C ALA A 140 11.66 11.86 12.48
N LEU A 141 10.75 12.86 12.40
CA LEU A 141 10.31 13.51 11.17
C LEU A 141 10.23 15.03 11.42
N PRO A 142 11.26 15.79 11.08
CA PRO A 142 11.23 17.26 11.22
C PRO A 142 10.06 17.86 10.46
N ARG A 143 9.44 18.88 11.08
CA ARG A 143 8.33 19.62 10.49
C ARG A 143 8.73 20.25 9.15
N ASP A 144 7.98 19.97 8.09
CA ASP A 144 8.16 20.55 6.75
C ASP A 144 6.80 20.97 6.16
N PRO A 145 6.36 22.22 6.38
CA PRO A 145 5.09 22.72 5.86
C PRO A 145 4.98 22.70 4.34
N VAL A 146 6.09 22.79 3.61
CA VAL A 146 6.10 22.77 2.14
C VAL A 146 5.78 21.36 1.63
N GLN A 147 6.39 20.32 2.22
CA GLN A 147 6.05 18.94 1.94
C GLN A 147 4.63 18.60 2.39
N ALA A 148 4.21 19.10 3.55
CA ALA A 148 2.84 18.93 4.03
C ALA A 148 1.83 19.47 3.02
N GLU A 149 2.00 20.71 2.58
CA GLU A 149 1.14 21.36 1.56
C GLU A 149 1.09 20.52 0.27
N MET A 150 2.24 20.09 -0.24
CA MET A 150 2.32 19.28 -1.44
C MET A 150 1.46 18.01 -1.32
N TRP A 151 1.65 17.21 -0.26
CA TRP A 151 0.95 15.94 -0.11
C TRP A 151 -0.52 16.11 0.19
N LEU A 152 -0.91 17.07 1.05
CA LEU A 152 -2.31 17.37 1.34
C LEU A 152 -3.07 17.86 0.10
N ARG A 153 -2.43 18.67 -0.73
CA ARG A 153 -3.01 19.14 -1.98
C ARG A 153 -3.21 18.01 -2.99
N LEU A 154 -2.29 17.05 -3.07
CA LEU A 154 -2.45 15.87 -3.90
C LEU A 154 -3.61 15.00 -3.40
N ALA A 155 -3.73 14.81 -2.08
CA ALA A 155 -4.85 14.12 -1.46
C ALA A 155 -6.20 14.80 -1.77
N ALA A 156 -6.23 16.13 -1.77
CA ALA A 156 -7.43 16.93 -2.02
C ALA A 156 -7.80 17.08 -3.51
N LYS A 157 -7.02 16.51 -4.44
CA LYS A 157 -7.19 16.71 -5.89
C LYS A 157 -8.58 16.28 -6.42
N ASN A 158 -9.20 15.30 -5.81
CA ASN A 158 -10.49 14.76 -6.25
C ASN A 158 -11.71 15.49 -5.65
N ASN A 159 -11.51 16.66 -5.03
CA ASN A 159 -12.57 17.51 -4.47
C ASN A 159 -13.53 16.81 -3.48
N LEU A 160 -13.07 15.83 -2.73
CA LEU A 160 -13.83 15.26 -1.64
C LEU A 160 -13.75 16.21 -0.43
N ASP A 161 -14.88 16.65 0.10
CA ASP A 161 -15.00 17.65 1.16
C ASP A 161 -14.08 17.40 2.35
N PHE A 162 -13.93 16.15 2.75
CA PHE A 162 -13.03 15.75 3.83
C PHE A 162 -11.57 16.18 3.58
N TYR A 163 -11.01 15.83 2.42
CA TYR A 163 -9.60 16.15 2.12
C TYR A 163 -9.39 17.65 1.89
N GLN A 164 -10.40 18.35 1.34
CA GLN A 164 -10.35 19.80 1.19
C GLN A 164 -10.34 20.49 2.56
N THR A 165 -11.16 20.02 3.49
CA THR A 165 -11.19 20.54 4.87
C THR A 165 -9.84 20.37 5.57
N GLU A 166 -9.23 19.20 5.44
CA GLU A 166 -7.91 18.93 6.01
C GLU A 166 -6.81 19.81 5.40
N LEU A 167 -6.85 20.05 4.08
CA LEU A 167 -5.93 20.95 3.40
C LEU A 167 -6.09 22.39 3.92
N LEU A 168 -7.32 22.92 3.99
CA LEU A 168 -7.58 24.27 4.46
C LEU A 168 -7.15 24.48 5.93
N ALA A 169 -7.40 23.48 6.78
CA ALA A 169 -6.94 23.50 8.16
C ALA A 169 -5.40 23.54 8.28
N ALA A 170 -4.70 22.86 7.38
CA ALA A 170 -3.26 22.87 7.30
C ALA A 170 -2.71 24.21 6.77
N GLU A 171 -3.29 24.77 5.70
CA GLU A 171 -2.93 26.06 5.13
C GLU A 171 -3.04 27.20 6.18
N GLY A 172 -4.00 27.12 7.10
CA GLY A 172 -4.14 28.08 8.23
C GLY A 172 -2.93 28.12 9.18
N GLN A 173 -2.03 27.14 9.11
CA GLN A 173 -0.81 27.04 9.92
C GLN A 173 0.47 27.31 9.12
N MET A 174 0.35 27.76 7.86
CA MET A 174 1.45 27.98 6.93
C MET A 174 1.55 29.42 6.49
N THR A 175 2.75 29.85 6.09
CA THR A 175 2.93 31.15 5.44
C THR A 175 2.47 31.08 3.97
N PRO A 176 2.07 32.22 3.37
CA PRO A 176 1.72 32.26 1.94
C PRO A 176 2.84 31.74 1.03
N GLU A 177 4.10 31.93 1.41
CA GLU A 177 5.26 31.43 0.67
C GLU A 177 5.37 29.91 0.74
N GLN A 178 5.14 29.30 1.91
CA GLN A 178 5.12 27.84 2.08
C GLN A 178 4.02 27.19 1.24
N ILE A 179 2.82 27.78 1.26
CA ILE A 179 1.68 27.35 0.45
C ILE A 179 2.02 27.44 -1.04
N ALA A 180 2.60 28.55 -1.51
CA ALA A 180 2.95 28.71 -2.92
C ALA A 180 3.99 27.67 -3.37
N LYS A 181 5.02 27.40 -2.55
CA LYS A 181 6.04 26.38 -2.85
C LYS A 181 5.43 24.98 -2.90
N GLY A 182 4.59 24.62 -1.92
CA GLY A 182 3.92 23.30 -1.88
C GLY A 182 2.98 23.11 -3.09
N LYS A 183 2.21 24.14 -3.47
CA LYS A 183 1.39 24.16 -4.69
C LYS A 183 2.21 23.89 -5.95
N ALA A 184 3.36 24.52 -6.09
CA ALA A 184 4.26 24.32 -7.23
C ALA A 184 4.79 22.86 -7.28
N LEU A 185 5.17 22.29 -6.14
CA LEU A 185 5.60 20.89 -6.06
C LEU A 185 4.47 19.93 -6.42
N ALA A 186 3.26 20.16 -5.92
CA ALA A 186 2.09 19.33 -6.24
C ALA A 186 1.73 19.39 -7.74
N ALA A 187 1.83 20.56 -8.37
CA ALA A 187 1.58 20.71 -9.80
C ALA A 187 2.60 19.97 -10.68
N ALA A 188 3.85 19.88 -10.24
CA ALA A 188 4.92 19.18 -10.94
C ALA A 188 4.92 17.66 -10.68
N TRP A 189 4.19 17.20 -9.67
CA TRP A 189 4.21 15.80 -9.25
C TRP A 189 3.51 14.87 -10.25
N LYS A 190 4.09 13.66 -10.41
CA LYS A 190 3.50 12.56 -11.18
C LYS A 190 3.59 11.27 -10.37
N PRO A 191 2.53 10.42 -10.41
CA PRO A 191 2.58 9.15 -9.70
C PRO A 191 3.68 8.25 -10.25
N LYS A 192 4.38 7.58 -9.33
CA LYS A 192 5.32 6.52 -9.67
C LYS A 192 4.53 5.21 -9.79
N ILE A 193 4.43 4.66 -10.99
CA ILE A 193 3.85 3.33 -11.17
C ILE A 193 4.77 2.34 -10.48
N ALA A 194 4.24 1.51 -9.56
CA ALA A 194 5.00 0.44 -8.96
C ALA A 194 5.43 -0.52 -10.08
N THR A 195 6.72 -0.48 -10.43
CA THR A 195 7.31 -1.56 -11.22
C THR A 195 7.32 -2.78 -10.32
N ALA A 196 6.52 -3.80 -10.65
CA ALA A 196 6.62 -5.09 -9.98
C ALA A 196 8.11 -5.46 -9.91
N SER A 197 8.63 -5.60 -8.70
CA SER A 197 10.02 -5.97 -8.45
C SER A 197 10.22 -7.38 -9.00
N THR A 198 10.59 -7.47 -10.28
CA THR A 198 11.23 -8.66 -10.82
C THR A 198 12.54 -8.78 -10.05
N GLY A 199 12.60 -9.78 -9.16
CA GLY A 199 13.71 -10.01 -8.24
C GLY A 199 15.07 -9.86 -8.88
N LYS A 200 15.72 -8.75 -8.57
CA LYS A 200 17.17 -8.63 -8.60
C LYS A 200 17.59 -8.20 -7.20
N THR A 201 17.92 -9.20 -6.42
CA THR A 201 18.76 -9.04 -5.23
C THR A 201 20.05 -8.36 -5.69
N THR A 202 20.15 -7.07 -5.48
CA THR A 202 21.43 -6.37 -5.61
C THR A 202 22.24 -6.78 -4.39
N GLN A 203 23.16 -7.70 -4.58
CA GLN A 203 24.24 -7.95 -3.63
C GLN A 203 24.99 -6.62 -3.45
N LEU A 204 24.86 -6.04 -2.28
CA LEU A 204 25.80 -5.02 -1.82
C LEU A 204 27.15 -5.75 -1.65
N GLU A 205 28.02 -5.54 -2.61
CA GLU A 205 29.41 -5.94 -2.53
C GLU A 205 30.03 -5.34 -1.27
N GLN A 206 30.44 -6.24 -0.38
CA GLN A 206 31.47 -5.95 0.60
C GLN A 206 32.75 -5.67 -0.18
N LYS A 207 33.27 -4.45 -0.08
CA LYS A 207 34.66 -4.14 -0.37
C LYS A 207 35.27 -3.41 0.82
N ASN A 208 36.15 -4.16 1.49
CA ASN A 208 37.31 -3.76 2.29
C ASN A 208 37.23 -2.49 3.12
#